data_321819357417caba02644146418b8f52
#
_entry.id   321819357417caba02644146418b8f52
#
_cell.length_a   1.000
_cell.length_b   1.000
_cell.length_c   1.000
_cell.angle_alpha   90.00
_cell.angle_beta   90.00
_cell.angle_gamma   90.00
#
_symmetry.space_group_name_H-M   'P 1'
#
loop_
_entity.id
_entity.type
_entity.pdbx_description
1 polymer ?
#
loop_
_entity_poly.entity_id
_entity_poly.type
_entity_poly.pdbx_seq_one_letter_code
_entity_poly.pdbx_strand_id
1 'polypeptide(L)'
;MSESVLSSVLATGQLQSRVQRRGRYIPESMRHPGKMLPSIAAHVISAFTEPGDLVLDPMCGIGTTLVEAVHLGRHAAGMEYEADFAGLTAANVQHARSQGATGFARVACGDARNIATVFGDLQGMAALVLTSPLYGVRTHGQVRCGSREGGWPVQKSNHRYSTDKRNLAHQRLPQLMEGFGQILARCGELLRADGVVAITVRPIRVNGHLVGRPGQVIETAEAAGLVLMHRLAALLCGLRDGRLINRASFFQMLEAWRSQEKGRLVCAVAHEDLLILRVGDGRG
;
A
#
# COMPACT_ATOMS: atom_id res chain seq x y z
N MET A 1 -4.67 -24.77 18.82
CA MET A 1 -4.75 -23.64 17.90
C MET A 1 -4.35 -24.12 16.54
N SER A 2 -5.23 -24.10 15.56
CA SER A 2 -4.87 -24.47 14.19
C SER A 2 -4.04 -23.32 13.63
N GLU A 3 -2.73 -23.46 13.58
CA GLU A 3 -1.88 -22.59 12.78
C GLU A 3 -2.30 -22.74 11.33
N SER A 4 -3.11 -21.82 10.83
CA SER A 4 -3.47 -21.84 9.40
C SER A 4 -2.23 -21.47 8.61
N VAL A 5 -1.74 -22.39 7.80
CA VAL A 5 -0.65 -22.15 6.85
C VAL A 5 -1.01 -20.94 5.98
N LEU A 6 -0.07 -20.00 5.85
CA LEU A 6 -0.26 -18.82 5.01
C LEU A 6 -0.50 -19.26 3.55
N SER A 7 -1.63 -18.83 2.99
CA SER A 7 -1.94 -19.09 1.57
C SER A 7 -1.17 -18.14 0.66
N SER A 8 -0.67 -18.63 -0.48
CA SER A 8 -0.05 -17.80 -1.52
C SER A 8 -1.03 -16.87 -2.23
N VAL A 9 -2.34 -17.03 -2.02
CA VAL A 9 -3.40 -16.18 -2.56
C VAL A 9 -4.29 -15.70 -1.43
N LEU A 10 -4.45 -14.39 -1.30
CA LEU A 10 -5.27 -13.74 -0.28
C LEU A 10 -6.55 -13.17 -0.92
N ALA A 11 -7.71 -13.58 -0.44
CA ALA A 11 -9.02 -13.16 -0.96
C ALA A 11 -9.46 -11.78 -0.43
N THR A 12 -8.62 -10.76 -0.61
CA THR A 12 -8.78 -9.43 -0.02
C THR A 12 -9.82 -8.54 -0.71
N GLY A 13 -10.18 -8.86 -1.96
CA GLY A 13 -11.12 -8.07 -2.76
C GLY A 13 -12.60 -8.47 -2.62
N GLN A 14 -13.01 -9.22 -1.58
CA GLN A 14 -14.40 -9.65 -1.40
C GLN A 14 -15.39 -8.48 -1.30
N LEU A 15 -14.98 -7.41 -0.64
CA LEU A 15 -15.70 -6.15 -0.58
C LEU A 15 -14.97 -5.07 -1.38
N GLN A 16 -15.72 -4.15 -1.99
CA GLN A 16 -15.14 -3.00 -2.68
C GLN A 16 -14.38 -2.10 -1.68
N SER A 17 -13.30 -1.46 -2.11
CA SER A 17 -12.50 -0.53 -1.28
C SER A 17 -13.35 0.54 -0.58
N ARG A 18 -14.38 1.08 -1.26
CA ARG A 18 -15.30 2.05 -0.66
C ARG A 18 -16.13 1.44 0.49
N VAL A 19 -16.54 0.19 0.36
CA VAL A 19 -17.30 -0.52 1.40
C VAL A 19 -16.43 -0.81 2.60
N GLN A 20 -15.21 -1.28 2.37
CA GLN A 20 -14.25 -1.54 3.44
C GLN A 20 -13.89 -0.28 4.26
N ARG A 21 -13.96 0.90 3.63
CA ARG A 21 -13.61 2.18 4.27
C ARG A 21 -14.79 2.89 4.93
N ARG A 22 -16.03 2.51 4.57
CA ARG A 22 -17.21 3.20 5.08
C ARG A 22 -17.31 3.08 6.60
N GLY A 23 -17.37 4.24 7.27
CA GLY A 23 -17.42 4.34 8.72
C GLY A 23 -16.10 4.05 9.43
N ARG A 24 -15.16 3.33 8.82
CA ARG A 24 -13.87 2.97 9.38
C ARG A 24 -12.80 4.07 9.21
N TYR A 25 -12.96 4.90 8.19
CA TYR A 25 -12.11 6.05 7.87
C TYR A 25 -12.96 7.30 7.73
N ILE A 26 -12.37 8.47 7.99
CA ILE A 26 -13.03 9.74 7.75
C ILE A 26 -13.28 9.95 6.24
N PRO A 27 -14.38 10.60 5.84
CA PRO A 27 -14.74 10.78 4.42
C PRO A 27 -13.67 11.49 3.59
N GLU A 28 -12.97 12.45 4.17
CA GLU A 28 -11.92 13.25 3.55
C GLU A 28 -10.75 12.41 3.04
N SER A 29 -10.51 11.26 3.65
CA SER A 29 -9.48 10.29 3.25
C SER A 29 -9.67 9.77 1.83
N MET A 30 -10.89 9.86 1.28
CA MET A 30 -11.17 9.38 -0.07
C MET A 30 -10.47 10.18 -1.17
N ARG A 31 -9.96 11.38 -0.86
CA ARG A 31 -9.26 12.23 -1.83
C ARG A 31 -7.85 11.77 -2.18
N HIS A 32 -7.19 10.97 -1.34
CA HIS A 32 -5.86 10.45 -1.65
C HIS A 32 -5.88 9.57 -2.91
N PRO A 33 -4.96 9.75 -3.89
CA PRO A 33 -5.01 9.10 -5.18
C PRO A 33 -4.71 7.59 -5.14
N GLY A 34 -3.76 7.16 -4.31
CA GLY A 34 -3.35 5.76 -4.17
C GLY A 34 -3.51 5.28 -2.74
N LYS A 35 -4.36 4.29 -2.51
CA LYS A 35 -4.63 3.74 -1.16
C LYS A 35 -4.56 2.22 -1.19
N MET A 36 -3.75 1.63 -0.31
CA MET A 36 -3.76 0.19 -0.07
C MET A 36 -5.17 -0.26 0.34
N LEU A 37 -5.62 -1.41 -0.11
CA LEU A 37 -6.91 -1.97 0.30
C LEU A 37 -6.85 -2.33 1.80
N PRO A 38 -7.82 -1.90 2.65
CA PRO A 38 -7.79 -2.19 4.09
C PRO A 38 -7.61 -3.66 4.43
N SER A 39 -8.31 -4.54 3.73
CA SER A 39 -8.20 -6.00 3.94
C SER A 39 -6.81 -6.55 3.61
N ILE A 40 -6.03 -5.95 2.70
CA ILE A 40 -4.63 -6.35 2.49
C ILE A 40 -3.83 -6.04 3.76
N ALA A 41 -3.94 -4.80 4.26
CA ALA A 41 -3.24 -4.43 5.48
C ALA A 41 -3.64 -5.32 6.67
N ALA A 42 -4.94 -5.53 6.88
CA ALA A 42 -5.44 -6.36 7.97
C ALA A 42 -4.91 -7.81 7.90
N HIS A 43 -4.93 -8.46 6.72
CA HIS A 43 -4.42 -9.81 6.54
C HIS A 43 -2.91 -9.90 6.81
N VAL A 44 -2.13 -8.97 6.26
CA VAL A 44 -0.67 -8.96 6.45
C VAL A 44 -0.30 -8.72 7.91
N ILE A 45 -0.93 -7.74 8.56
CA ILE A 45 -0.69 -7.46 9.98
C ILE A 45 -1.04 -8.68 10.83
N SER A 46 -2.20 -9.30 10.61
CA SER A 46 -2.61 -10.50 11.37
C SER A 46 -1.71 -11.71 11.14
N ALA A 47 -1.12 -11.85 9.94
CA ALA A 47 -0.28 -12.99 9.59
C ALA A 47 1.15 -12.89 10.14
N PHE A 48 1.67 -11.67 10.32
CA PHE A 48 3.09 -11.46 10.65
C PHE A 48 3.31 -10.73 11.97
N THR A 49 2.26 -10.48 12.75
CA THR A 49 2.39 -9.79 14.04
C THR A 49 1.40 -10.33 15.07
N GLU A 50 1.69 -10.08 16.35
CA GLU A 50 0.80 -10.34 17.48
C GLU A 50 0.26 -9.03 18.08
N PRO A 51 -0.84 -9.05 18.86
CA PRO A 51 -1.29 -7.87 19.62
C PRO A 51 -0.16 -7.29 20.48
N GLY A 52 0.01 -5.97 20.44
CA GLY A 52 1.12 -5.26 21.09
C GLY A 52 2.37 -5.08 20.24
N ASP A 53 2.52 -5.81 19.14
CA ASP A 53 3.64 -5.63 18.21
C ASP A 53 3.62 -4.26 17.52
N LEU A 54 4.79 -3.80 17.06
CA LEU A 54 4.96 -2.55 16.33
C LEU A 54 4.94 -2.79 14.82
N VAL A 55 4.09 -2.04 14.11
CA VAL A 55 3.98 -2.00 12.64
C VAL A 55 4.44 -0.65 12.13
N LEU A 56 5.30 -0.63 11.12
CA LEU A 56 5.80 0.60 10.47
C LEU A 56 5.24 0.75 9.05
N ASP A 57 4.93 1.99 8.66
CA ASP A 57 4.67 2.34 7.26
C ASP A 57 5.43 3.64 6.90
N PRO A 58 6.53 3.54 6.14
CA PRO A 58 7.35 4.71 5.79
C PRO A 58 6.68 5.67 4.82
N MET A 59 5.60 5.27 4.15
CA MET A 59 4.87 6.09 3.16
C MET A 59 3.36 5.93 3.35
N CYS A 60 2.88 6.29 4.55
CA CYS A 60 1.59 5.86 5.06
C CYS A 60 0.36 6.51 4.40
N GLY A 61 0.54 7.56 3.60
CA GLY A 61 -0.56 8.24 2.89
C GLY A 61 -1.63 8.76 3.84
N ILE A 62 -2.80 8.12 3.81
CA ILE A 62 -3.90 8.39 4.75
C ILE A 62 -3.94 7.43 5.94
N GLY A 63 -2.87 6.65 6.15
CA GLY A 63 -2.69 5.77 7.29
C GLY A 63 -3.44 4.44 7.23
N THR A 64 -3.61 3.83 6.06
CA THR A 64 -4.33 2.54 5.98
C THR A 64 -3.67 1.48 6.87
N THR A 65 -2.35 1.32 6.80
CA THR A 65 -1.58 0.41 7.65
C THR A 65 -1.78 0.72 9.13
N LEU A 66 -1.69 2.01 9.51
CA LEU A 66 -1.78 2.43 10.90
C LEU A 66 -3.18 2.17 11.49
N VAL A 67 -4.22 2.52 10.72
CA VAL A 67 -5.62 2.31 11.14
C VAL A 67 -5.91 0.82 11.35
N GLU A 68 -5.50 -0.03 10.41
CA GLU A 68 -5.73 -1.47 10.54
C GLU A 68 -4.90 -2.06 11.70
N ALA A 69 -3.65 -1.60 11.90
CA ALA A 69 -2.82 -2.02 13.02
C ALA A 69 -3.48 -1.70 14.38
N VAL A 70 -3.92 -0.46 14.60
CA VAL A 70 -4.51 -0.08 15.90
C VAL A 70 -5.85 -0.79 16.18
N HIS A 71 -6.65 -1.05 15.14
CA HIS A 71 -7.87 -1.84 15.29
C HIS A 71 -7.60 -3.32 15.65
N LEU A 72 -6.46 -3.84 15.20
CA LEU A 72 -6.02 -5.20 15.52
C LEU A 72 -5.25 -5.28 16.86
N GLY A 73 -5.17 -4.18 17.62
CA GLY A 73 -4.46 -4.12 18.90
C GLY A 73 -2.94 -4.06 18.77
N ARG A 74 -2.41 -3.70 17.59
CA ARG A 74 -0.98 -3.46 17.34
C ARG A 74 -0.66 -2.00 17.51
N HIS A 75 0.58 -1.69 17.85
CA HIS A 75 1.10 -0.31 17.77
C HIS A 75 1.54 -0.01 16.35
N ALA A 76 1.58 1.28 15.97
CA ALA A 76 2.02 1.67 14.65
C ALA A 76 2.85 2.96 14.67
N ALA A 77 3.77 3.09 13.71
CA ALA A 77 4.42 4.36 13.40
C ALA A 77 4.48 4.53 11.88
N GLY A 78 4.26 5.75 11.41
CA GLY A 78 4.26 6.02 9.97
C GLY A 78 4.79 7.40 9.63
N MET A 79 5.38 7.51 8.45
CA MET A 79 5.77 8.78 7.85
C MET A 79 4.97 9.06 6.60
N GLU A 80 4.67 10.34 6.39
CA GLU A 80 4.04 10.83 5.17
C GLU A 80 4.72 12.15 4.76
N TYR A 81 5.07 12.25 3.49
CA TYR A 81 5.75 13.42 2.96
C TYR A 81 4.85 14.66 2.90
N GLU A 82 3.59 14.47 2.49
CA GLU A 82 2.61 15.52 2.31
C GLU A 82 1.93 15.85 3.65
N ALA A 83 2.13 17.08 4.15
CA ALA A 83 1.56 17.50 5.43
C ALA A 83 0.03 17.32 5.49
N ASP A 84 -0.65 17.54 4.37
CA ASP A 84 -2.09 17.36 4.25
C ASP A 84 -2.53 15.90 4.44
N PHE A 85 -1.79 14.94 3.88
CA PHE A 85 -2.05 13.52 4.06
C PHE A 85 -1.61 13.02 5.44
N ALA A 86 -0.50 13.54 5.98
CA ALA A 86 -0.11 13.26 7.36
C ALA A 86 -1.19 13.70 8.35
N GLY A 87 -1.80 14.87 8.14
CA GLY A 87 -2.96 15.34 8.90
C GLY A 87 -4.17 14.41 8.79
N LEU A 88 -4.46 13.89 7.59
CA LEU A 88 -5.53 12.90 7.41
C LEU A 88 -5.22 11.57 8.09
N THR A 89 -3.95 11.15 8.11
CA THR A 89 -3.53 9.95 8.84
C THR A 89 -3.78 10.11 10.34
N ALA A 90 -3.37 11.24 10.92
CA ALA A 90 -3.61 11.53 12.34
C ALA A 90 -5.11 11.54 12.67
N ALA A 91 -5.93 12.16 11.82
CA ALA A 91 -7.38 12.20 11.98
C ALA A 91 -8.03 10.80 11.87
N ASN A 92 -7.55 9.94 10.93
CA ASN A 92 -8.01 8.57 10.81
C ASN A 92 -7.63 7.73 12.05
N VAL A 93 -6.43 7.89 12.59
CA VAL A 93 -6.02 7.22 13.84
C VAL A 93 -6.88 7.66 15.02
N GLN A 94 -7.18 8.96 15.13
CA GLN A 94 -8.08 9.47 16.14
C GLN A 94 -9.51 8.90 15.99
N HIS A 95 -10.00 8.82 14.73
CA HIS A 95 -11.28 8.21 14.42
C HIS A 95 -11.31 6.72 14.80
N ALA A 96 -10.25 5.96 14.51
CA ALA A 96 -10.13 4.56 14.91
C ALA A 96 -10.20 4.42 16.46
N ARG A 97 -9.56 5.31 17.21
CA ARG A 97 -9.64 5.36 18.67
C ARG A 97 -11.07 5.59 19.17
N SER A 98 -11.80 6.50 18.54
CA SER A 98 -13.22 6.73 18.88
C SER A 98 -14.11 5.52 18.59
N GLN A 99 -13.64 4.59 17.77
CA GLN A 99 -14.29 3.31 17.47
C GLN A 99 -13.85 2.16 18.39
N GLY A 100 -13.03 2.43 19.41
CA GLY A 100 -12.57 1.43 20.36
C GLY A 100 -11.28 0.70 19.96
N ALA A 101 -10.52 1.22 18.96
CA ALA A 101 -9.21 0.68 18.65
C ALA A 101 -8.25 0.79 19.85
N THR A 102 -7.58 -0.31 20.20
CA THR A 102 -6.77 -0.42 21.42
C THR A 102 -5.29 -0.12 21.20
N GLY A 103 -4.81 -0.18 19.95
CA GLY A 103 -3.44 0.15 19.62
C GLY A 103 -3.15 1.65 19.64
N PHE A 104 -1.86 2.01 19.67
CA PHE A 104 -1.40 3.40 19.56
C PHE A 104 -0.70 3.62 18.22
N ALA A 105 -0.83 4.82 17.66
CA ALA A 105 -0.08 5.17 16.47
C ALA A 105 0.58 6.54 16.60
N ARG A 106 1.79 6.64 16.02
CA ARG A 106 2.57 7.88 15.84
C ARG A 106 2.64 8.20 14.36
N VAL A 107 2.46 9.45 14.01
CA VAL A 107 2.54 9.94 12.62
C VAL A 107 3.54 11.09 12.57
N ALA A 108 4.49 11.01 11.66
CA ALA A 108 5.43 12.10 11.38
C ALA A 108 5.27 12.58 9.93
N CYS A 109 5.30 13.90 9.75
CA CYS A 109 5.37 14.51 8.44
C CYS A 109 6.83 14.71 8.03
N GLY A 110 7.24 14.18 6.87
CA GLY A 110 8.60 14.35 6.39
C GLY A 110 9.05 13.30 5.38
N ASP A 111 10.31 13.37 5.04
CA ASP A 111 10.95 12.45 4.10
C ASP A 111 11.23 11.11 4.76
N ALA A 112 10.66 10.05 4.23
CA ALA A 112 10.80 8.69 4.77
C ALA A 112 12.24 8.15 4.78
N ARG A 113 13.16 8.76 4.02
CA ARG A 113 14.60 8.46 4.10
C ARG A 113 15.21 8.79 5.47
N ASN A 114 14.50 9.58 6.27
CA ASN A 114 14.89 9.95 7.64
C ASN A 114 14.14 9.15 8.72
N ILE A 115 13.39 8.09 8.36
CA ILE A 115 12.51 7.36 9.27
C ILE A 115 13.25 6.82 10.50
N ALA A 116 14.46 6.28 10.34
CA ALA A 116 15.28 5.76 11.44
C ALA A 116 15.75 6.86 12.41
N THR A 117 15.94 8.08 11.92
CA THR A 117 16.28 9.24 12.77
C THR A 117 15.03 9.74 13.51
N VAL A 118 13.89 9.85 12.81
CA VAL A 118 12.64 10.37 13.38
C VAL A 118 12.07 9.43 14.45
N PHE A 119 12.20 8.14 14.24
CA PHE A 119 11.74 7.10 15.16
C PHE A 119 12.90 6.31 15.78
N GLY A 120 14.03 6.97 16.08
CA GLY A 120 15.21 6.33 16.63
C GLY A 120 14.98 5.62 17.98
N ASP A 121 13.97 6.05 18.73
CA ASP A 121 13.49 5.39 19.95
C ASP A 121 12.79 4.03 19.68
N LEU A 122 12.53 3.68 18.42
CA LEU A 122 11.91 2.43 17.99
C LEU A 122 12.90 1.47 17.31
N GLN A 123 14.21 1.75 17.40
CA GLN A 123 15.25 0.93 16.79
C GLN A 123 15.16 -0.53 17.25
N GLY A 124 15.16 -1.47 16.32
CA GLY A 124 15.08 -2.91 16.60
C GLY A 124 13.76 -3.40 17.18
N MET A 125 12.67 -2.61 17.13
CA MET A 125 11.40 -2.96 17.78
C MET A 125 10.29 -3.39 16.81
N ALA A 126 10.37 -3.00 15.54
CA ALA A 126 9.30 -3.28 14.60
C ALA A 126 9.22 -4.76 14.21
N ALA A 127 8.05 -5.35 14.36
CA ALA A 127 7.75 -6.69 13.89
C ALA A 127 7.47 -6.72 12.38
N LEU A 128 6.90 -5.65 11.87
CA LEU A 128 6.47 -5.56 10.47
C LEU A 128 6.70 -4.14 9.92
N VAL A 129 7.30 -4.07 8.75
CA VAL A 129 7.18 -2.92 7.85
C VAL A 129 6.17 -3.29 6.76
N LEU A 130 5.08 -2.55 6.63
CA LEU A 130 4.08 -2.76 5.59
C LEU A 130 3.91 -1.47 4.80
N THR A 131 4.25 -1.51 3.51
CA THR A 131 4.22 -0.33 2.67
C THR A 131 3.85 -0.63 1.22
N SER A 132 3.59 0.42 0.45
CA SER A 132 3.43 0.34 -1.01
C SER A 132 4.24 1.43 -1.68
N PRO A 133 5.15 1.11 -2.63
CA PRO A 133 5.93 2.12 -3.31
C PRO A 133 5.04 3.02 -4.18
N LEU A 134 5.46 4.27 -4.33
CA LEU A 134 4.82 5.20 -5.25
C LEU A 134 4.95 4.70 -6.69
N TYR A 135 3.90 4.90 -7.49
CA TYR A 135 3.89 4.46 -8.89
C TYR A 135 4.42 5.52 -9.88
N GLY A 136 4.95 6.64 -9.35
CA GLY A 136 5.47 7.78 -10.12
C GLY A 136 4.37 8.63 -10.76
N VAL A 137 4.75 9.49 -11.69
CA VAL A 137 3.93 10.58 -12.27
C VAL A 137 2.61 10.14 -12.92
N ARG A 138 2.42 8.84 -13.17
CA ARG A 138 1.24 8.29 -13.88
C ARG A 138 0.09 7.84 -12.99
N THR A 139 0.23 7.86 -11.68
CA THR A 139 -0.80 7.44 -10.71
C THR A 139 -1.79 8.54 -10.33
N HIS A 140 -1.73 9.67 -10.97
CA HIS A 140 -2.55 10.83 -10.63
C HIS A 140 -3.96 10.72 -11.23
N GLY A 141 -4.96 10.84 -10.37
CA GLY A 141 -6.35 11.05 -10.72
C GLY A 141 -7.31 10.02 -10.16
N GLN A 142 -8.36 10.51 -9.51
CA GLN A 142 -9.54 9.74 -9.15
C GLN A 142 -10.62 9.90 -10.19
N VAL A 143 -11.39 8.84 -10.40
CA VAL A 143 -12.59 8.86 -11.21
C VAL A 143 -13.77 9.23 -10.32
N ARG A 144 -14.44 10.32 -10.63
CA ARG A 144 -15.78 10.62 -10.10
C ARG A 144 -16.81 10.13 -11.10
N CYS A 145 -17.63 9.15 -10.72
CA CYS A 145 -18.85 8.85 -11.43
C CYS A 145 -19.91 9.87 -10.97
N GLY A 146 -20.47 10.62 -11.89
CA GLY A 146 -21.65 11.42 -11.64
C GLY A 146 -22.83 10.54 -11.21
N SER A 147 -23.79 11.11 -10.48
CA SER A 147 -25.03 10.44 -10.11
C SER A 147 -25.81 10.01 -11.36
N ARG A 148 -26.52 8.88 -11.27
CA ARG A 148 -27.27 8.27 -12.39
C ARG A 148 -28.40 9.12 -12.99
N GLU A 149 -28.79 10.20 -12.33
CA GLU A 149 -29.98 10.99 -12.74
C GLU A 149 -29.68 12.27 -13.52
N GLY A 150 -28.43 12.56 -13.84
CA GLY A 150 -28.10 13.87 -14.44
C GLY A 150 -27.06 13.88 -15.54
N GLY A 151 -26.84 12.82 -16.30
CA GLY A 151 -26.06 12.87 -17.56
C GLY A 151 -24.66 13.51 -17.49
N TRP A 152 -24.03 13.59 -16.31
CA TRP A 152 -22.74 14.23 -16.12
C TRP A 152 -21.63 13.32 -16.64
N PRO A 153 -20.72 13.84 -17.48
CA PRO A 153 -19.61 13.04 -17.97
C PRO A 153 -18.73 12.60 -16.81
N VAL A 154 -18.22 11.37 -16.89
CA VAL A 154 -17.27 10.82 -15.94
C VAL A 154 -16.02 11.69 -15.96
N GLN A 155 -15.78 12.45 -14.89
CA GLN A 155 -14.61 13.32 -14.80
C GLN A 155 -13.48 12.64 -14.05
N LYS A 156 -12.27 12.70 -14.61
CA LYS A 156 -11.05 12.32 -13.94
C LYS A 156 -10.66 13.46 -12.99
N SER A 157 -10.81 13.25 -11.69
CA SER A 157 -10.38 14.25 -10.71
C SER A 157 -8.85 14.23 -10.62
N ASN A 158 -8.24 15.39 -10.75
CA ASN A 158 -6.80 15.55 -10.83
C ASN A 158 -6.22 15.78 -9.41
N HIS A 159 -6.42 14.80 -8.52
CA HIS A 159 -5.75 14.82 -7.21
C HIS A 159 -4.28 14.48 -7.42
N ARG A 160 -3.42 15.46 -7.24
CA ARG A 160 -1.97 15.33 -7.33
C ARG A 160 -1.37 15.37 -5.94
N TYR A 161 -0.23 14.74 -5.78
CA TYR A 161 0.70 15.09 -4.71
C TYR A 161 1.14 16.56 -4.91
N SER A 162 1.75 17.16 -3.88
CA SER A 162 2.24 18.55 -3.95
C SER A 162 3.13 18.80 -5.18
N THR A 163 3.42 20.04 -5.46
CA THR A 163 4.32 20.43 -6.56
C THR A 163 5.80 20.30 -6.19
N ASP A 164 6.13 19.84 -4.99
CA ASP A 164 7.52 19.68 -4.53
C ASP A 164 8.23 18.57 -5.33
N LYS A 165 9.18 19.01 -6.16
CA LYS A 165 9.97 18.12 -7.01
C LYS A 165 10.85 17.13 -6.22
N ARG A 166 11.08 17.36 -4.92
CA ARG A 166 11.81 16.44 -4.04
C ARG A 166 10.98 15.23 -3.64
N ASN A 167 9.64 15.33 -3.72
CA ASN A 167 8.76 14.20 -3.47
C ASN A 167 9.02 13.09 -4.50
N LEU A 168 9.21 11.86 -4.02
CA LEU A 168 9.45 10.68 -4.86
C LEU A 168 8.36 10.47 -5.91
N ALA A 169 7.12 10.93 -5.65
CA ALA A 169 6.02 10.87 -6.62
C ALA A 169 6.32 11.60 -7.94
N HIS A 170 7.21 12.59 -7.94
CA HIS A 170 7.59 13.37 -9.11
C HIS A 170 8.91 12.91 -9.76
N GLN A 171 9.58 11.93 -9.15
CA GLN A 171 10.85 11.42 -9.64
C GLN A 171 10.66 10.48 -10.84
N ARG A 172 11.68 10.41 -11.70
CA ARG A 172 11.78 9.36 -12.73
C ARG A 172 12.01 8.01 -12.06
N LEU A 173 11.68 6.94 -12.74
CA LEU A 173 11.72 5.59 -12.19
C LEU A 173 13.07 5.21 -11.54
N PRO A 174 14.25 5.46 -12.14
CA PRO A 174 15.52 5.13 -11.48
C PRO A 174 15.70 5.83 -10.13
N GLN A 175 15.47 7.14 -10.09
CA GLN A 175 15.58 7.94 -8.85
C GLN A 175 14.51 7.55 -7.80
N LEU A 176 13.30 7.20 -8.27
CA LEU A 176 12.26 6.67 -7.39
C LEU A 176 12.71 5.36 -6.73
N MET A 177 13.28 4.42 -7.51
CA MET A 177 13.75 3.14 -6.97
C MET A 177 14.95 3.32 -6.05
N GLU A 178 15.89 4.19 -6.38
CA GLU A 178 17.01 4.55 -5.50
C GLU A 178 16.52 5.11 -4.16
N GLY A 179 15.62 6.11 -4.19
CA GLY A 179 15.04 6.67 -2.97
C GLY A 179 14.24 5.64 -2.17
N PHE A 180 13.53 4.74 -2.84
CA PHE A 180 12.82 3.65 -2.18
C PHE A 180 13.77 2.66 -1.51
N GLY A 181 14.90 2.30 -2.16
CA GLY A 181 15.93 1.47 -1.56
C GLY A 181 16.52 2.09 -0.31
N GLN A 182 16.80 3.41 -0.32
CA GLN A 182 17.24 4.13 0.87
C GLN A 182 16.23 4.05 2.02
N ILE A 183 14.93 4.20 1.72
CA ILE A 183 13.85 4.05 2.70
C ILE A 183 13.84 2.63 3.29
N LEU A 184 13.92 1.60 2.45
CA LEU A 184 13.93 0.21 2.92
C LEU A 184 15.14 -0.09 3.81
N ALA A 185 16.32 0.39 3.46
CA ALA A 185 17.53 0.24 4.29
C ALA A 185 17.32 0.88 5.67
N ARG A 186 16.75 2.09 5.73
CA ARG A 186 16.44 2.77 7.00
C ARG A 186 15.34 2.07 7.80
N CYS A 187 14.35 1.46 7.14
CA CYS A 187 13.37 0.62 7.82
C CYS A 187 14.01 -0.63 8.44
N GLY A 188 15.04 -1.20 7.79
CA GLY A 188 15.79 -2.33 8.31
C GLY A 188 16.42 -2.06 9.69
N GLU A 189 16.86 -0.82 9.96
CA GLU A 189 17.43 -0.42 11.27
C GLU A 189 16.37 -0.45 12.40
N LEU A 190 15.10 -0.30 12.06
CA LEU A 190 13.98 -0.28 13.02
C LEU A 190 13.38 -1.67 13.22
N LEU A 191 13.64 -2.62 12.30
CA LEU A 191 13.13 -3.99 12.41
C LEU A 191 13.81 -4.76 13.55
N ARG A 192 13.05 -5.57 14.26
CA ARG A 192 13.59 -6.60 15.15
C ARG A 192 14.20 -7.75 14.32
N ALA A 193 15.02 -8.59 14.95
CA ALA A 193 15.80 -9.64 14.25
C ALA A 193 14.95 -10.60 13.40
N ASP A 194 13.73 -10.93 13.84
CA ASP A 194 12.76 -11.77 13.13
C ASP A 194 11.71 -10.96 12.35
N GLY A 195 11.90 -9.63 12.28
CA GLY A 195 10.97 -8.72 11.63
C GLY A 195 10.82 -8.96 10.13
N VAL A 196 9.65 -8.60 9.62
CA VAL A 196 9.24 -8.83 8.23
C VAL A 196 9.01 -7.51 7.50
N VAL A 197 9.40 -7.44 6.24
CA VAL A 197 9.02 -6.36 5.32
C VAL A 197 8.00 -6.91 4.34
N ALA A 198 6.83 -6.30 4.27
CA ALA A 198 5.77 -6.62 3.33
C ALA A 198 5.53 -5.43 2.39
N ILE A 199 5.67 -5.65 1.09
CA ILE A 199 5.54 -4.59 0.07
C ILE A 199 4.42 -4.98 -0.91
N THR A 200 3.39 -4.14 -1.04
CA THR A 200 2.34 -4.34 -2.04
C THR A 200 2.70 -3.63 -3.33
N VAL A 201 2.68 -4.35 -4.45
CA VAL A 201 3.02 -3.81 -5.76
C VAL A 201 1.98 -4.23 -6.79
N ARG A 202 1.39 -3.26 -7.48
CA ARG A 202 0.47 -3.56 -8.57
C ARG A 202 1.20 -3.74 -9.90
N PRO A 203 0.93 -4.80 -10.65
CA PRO A 203 1.35 -4.87 -12.05
C PRO A 203 0.75 -3.71 -12.85
N ILE A 204 1.57 -3.01 -13.61
CA ILE A 204 1.13 -1.87 -14.44
C ILE A 204 1.48 -2.09 -15.90
N ARG A 205 0.71 -1.45 -16.78
CA ARG A 205 1.01 -1.40 -18.21
C ARG A 205 1.30 0.03 -18.66
N VAL A 206 2.25 0.16 -19.58
CA VAL A 206 2.60 1.42 -20.21
C VAL A 206 2.55 1.20 -21.72
N ASN A 207 1.69 1.94 -22.42
CA ASN A 207 1.48 1.79 -23.86
C ASN A 207 1.12 0.34 -24.27
N GLY A 208 0.37 -0.38 -23.42
CA GLY A 208 -0.02 -1.78 -23.63
C GLY A 208 1.02 -2.82 -23.19
N HIS A 209 2.26 -2.43 -22.91
CA HIS A 209 3.32 -3.33 -22.44
C HIS A 209 3.28 -3.48 -20.92
N LEU A 210 3.38 -4.72 -20.43
CA LEU A 210 3.51 -5.00 -19.01
C LEU A 210 4.87 -4.49 -18.51
N VAL A 211 4.85 -3.67 -17.46
CA VAL A 211 6.07 -3.21 -16.80
C VAL A 211 6.38 -4.13 -15.64
N GLY A 212 7.60 -4.67 -15.60
CA GLY A 212 8.07 -5.58 -14.56
C GLY A 212 8.30 -4.90 -13.19
N ARG A 213 7.34 -4.08 -12.74
CA ARG A 213 7.45 -3.32 -11.49
C ARG A 213 7.74 -4.21 -10.27
N PRO A 214 7.08 -5.36 -10.08
CA PRO A 214 7.39 -6.23 -8.96
C PRO A 214 8.86 -6.69 -8.96
N GLY A 215 9.43 -7.04 -10.13
CA GLY A 215 10.85 -7.39 -10.26
C GLY A 215 11.77 -6.24 -9.85
N GLN A 216 11.50 -5.02 -10.33
CA GLN A 216 12.28 -3.83 -9.96
C GLN A 216 12.24 -3.54 -8.45
N VAL A 217 11.09 -3.75 -7.80
CA VAL A 217 10.97 -3.60 -6.35
C VAL A 217 11.74 -4.68 -5.62
N ILE A 218 11.73 -5.92 -6.10
CA ILE A 218 12.54 -7.03 -5.53
C ILE A 218 14.02 -6.69 -5.63
N GLU A 219 14.52 -6.36 -6.81
CA GLU A 219 15.93 -5.97 -7.03
C GLU A 219 16.35 -4.79 -6.13
N THR A 220 15.47 -3.79 -5.99
CA THR A 220 15.71 -2.64 -5.09
C THR A 220 15.78 -3.05 -3.62
N ALA A 221 14.90 -3.94 -3.19
CA ALA A 221 14.85 -4.42 -1.81
C ALA A 221 16.07 -5.31 -1.50
N GLU A 222 16.47 -6.17 -2.42
CA GLU A 222 17.67 -7.01 -2.29
C GLU A 222 18.94 -6.15 -2.25
N ALA A 223 19.04 -5.12 -3.07
CA ALA A 223 20.14 -4.15 -3.00
C ALA A 223 20.16 -3.37 -1.68
N ALA A 224 19.04 -3.25 -0.98
CA ALA A 224 18.92 -2.66 0.36
C ALA A 224 19.21 -3.66 1.51
N GLY A 225 19.65 -4.89 1.21
CA GLY A 225 20.02 -5.92 2.19
C GLY A 225 18.86 -6.80 2.65
N LEU A 226 17.73 -6.78 1.95
CA LEU A 226 16.59 -7.65 2.22
C LEU A 226 16.66 -8.91 1.35
N VAL A 227 16.03 -9.99 1.80
CA VAL A 227 15.92 -11.27 1.07
C VAL A 227 14.46 -11.59 0.83
N LEU A 228 14.09 -11.87 -0.42
CA LEU A 228 12.73 -12.25 -0.77
C LEU A 228 12.43 -13.67 -0.25
N MET A 229 11.42 -13.77 0.61
CA MET A 229 10.94 -15.05 1.16
C MET A 229 9.73 -15.59 0.38
N HIS A 230 8.76 -14.72 0.08
CA HIS A 230 7.54 -15.11 -0.61
C HIS A 230 7.04 -14.01 -1.54
N ARG A 231 6.37 -14.44 -2.61
CA ARG A 231 5.57 -13.58 -3.47
C ARG A 231 4.15 -14.11 -3.49
N LEU A 232 3.21 -13.36 -2.93
CA LEU A 232 1.82 -13.74 -2.77
C LEU A 232 0.95 -12.89 -3.69
N ALA A 233 -0.25 -13.36 -4.02
CA ALA A 233 -1.24 -12.61 -4.79
C ALA A 233 -2.36 -12.12 -3.86
N ALA A 234 -2.45 -10.82 -3.64
CA ALA A 234 -3.57 -10.19 -2.94
C ALA A 234 -4.67 -9.84 -3.94
N LEU A 235 -5.77 -10.58 -3.94
CA LEU A 235 -6.85 -10.40 -4.91
C LEU A 235 -7.57 -9.05 -4.70
N LEU A 236 -7.73 -8.30 -5.78
CA LEU A 236 -8.56 -7.08 -5.84
C LEU A 236 -9.96 -7.35 -6.38
N CYS A 237 -10.26 -8.60 -6.69
CA CYS A 237 -11.56 -9.08 -7.17
C CYS A 237 -12.28 -9.88 -6.08
N GLY A 238 -13.59 -9.99 -6.17
CA GLY A 238 -14.37 -10.92 -5.37
C GLY A 238 -14.36 -12.31 -5.99
N LEU A 239 -14.66 -13.32 -5.17
CA LEU A 239 -14.95 -14.69 -5.57
C LEU A 239 -16.41 -14.98 -5.26
N ARG A 240 -17.19 -15.43 -6.23
CA ARG A 240 -18.58 -15.84 -6.07
C ARG A 240 -18.88 -16.98 -7.03
N ASP A 241 -19.41 -18.07 -6.51
CA ASP A 241 -19.83 -19.25 -7.30
C ASP A 241 -18.73 -19.73 -8.27
N GLY A 242 -17.47 -19.80 -7.78
CA GLY A 242 -16.29 -20.21 -8.56
C GLY A 242 -15.83 -19.19 -9.63
N ARG A 243 -16.40 -17.96 -9.65
CA ARG A 243 -16.06 -16.91 -10.63
C ARG A 243 -15.41 -15.71 -9.97
N LEU A 244 -14.48 -15.09 -10.69
CA LEU A 244 -13.88 -13.81 -10.29
C LEU A 244 -14.86 -12.67 -10.61
N ILE A 245 -15.23 -11.90 -9.59
CA ILE A 245 -16.01 -10.68 -9.74
C ILE A 245 -15.03 -9.51 -9.87
N ASN A 246 -14.84 -9.03 -11.10
CA ASN A 246 -13.92 -7.96 -11.39
C ASN A 246 -14.33 -6.66 -10.65
N ARG A 247 -13.36 -6.00 -10.02
CA ARG A 247 -13.53 -4.73 -9.32
C ARG A 247 -12.61 -3.63 -9.86
N ALA A 248 -12.04 -3.85 -11.05
CA ALA A 248 -11.28 -2.83 -11.76
C ALA A 248 -12.14 -1.59 -11.98
N SER A 249 -11.50 -0.42 -12.00
CA SER A 249 -12.20 0.81 -12.31
C SER A 249 -12.74 0.80 -13.75
N PHE A 250 -13.80 1.58 -13.99
CA PHE A 250 -14.37 1.75 -15.34
C PHE A 250 -13.28 2.05 -16.40
N PHE A 251 -12.32 2.92 -16.07
CA PHE A 251 -11.25 3.27 -17.01
C PHE A 251 -10.28 2.12 -17.28
N GLN A 252 -9.96 1.31 -16.28
CA GLN A 252 -9.14 0.12 -16.50
C GLN A 252 -9.85 -0.89 -17.40
N MET A 253 -11.14 -1.07 -17.21
CA MET A 253 -11.96 -1.94 -18.08
C MET A 253 -12.03 -1.39 -19.51
N LEU A 254 -12.31 -0.09 -19.66
CA LEU A 254 -12.38 0.57 -20.95
C LEU A 254 -11.03 0.52 -21.70
N GLU A 255 -9.91 0.72 -21.00
CA GLU A 255 -8.57 0.59 -21.59
C GLU A 255 -8.28 -0.85 -22.02
N ALA A 256 -8.67 -1.84 -21.22
CA ALA A 256 -8.54 -3.25 -21.59
C ALA A 256 -9.37 -3.57 -22.84
N TRP A 257 -10.63 -3.16 -22.92
CA TRP A 257 -11.48 -3.38 -24.09
C TRP A 257 -10.92 -2.71 -25.34
N ARG A 258 -10.58 -1.42 -25.26
CA ARG A 258 -9.97 -0.69 -26.40
C ARG A 258 -8.66 -1.31 -26.88
N SER A 259 -7.90 -1.92 -25.97
CA SER A 259 -6.67 -2.62 -26.33
C SER A 259 -6.95 -3.95 -27.01
N GLN A 260 -7.97 -4.69 -26.55
CA GLN A 260 -8.42 -5.93 -27.19
C GLN A 260 -8.99 -5.68 -28.59
N GLU A 261 -9.79 -4.62 -28.78
CA GLU A 261 -10.27 -4.21 -30.10
C GLU A 261 -9.14 -3.93 -31.10
N LYS A 262 -7.96 -3.50 -30.60
CA LYS A 262 -6.73 -3.32 -31.40
C LYS A 262 -5.88 -4.59 -31.53
N GLY A 263 -6.45 -5.75 -31.21
CA GLY A 263 -5.76 -7.04 -31.29
C GLY A 263 -4.66 -7.25 -30.24
N ARG A 264 -4.61 -6.44 -29.16
CA ARG A 264 -3.62 -6.58 -28.08
C ARG A 264 -4.14 -7.50 -27.00
N LEU A 265 -3.34 -8.48 -26.59
CA LEU A 265 -3.65 -9.33 -25.44
C LEU A 265 -3.47 -8.55 -24.14
N VAL A 266 -4.56 -7.96 -23.63
CA VAL A 266 -4.58 -7.20 -22.37
C VAL A 266 -5.67 -7.74 -21.46
N CYS A 267 -5.34 -7.93 -20.18
CA CYS A 267 -6.29 -8.29 -19.13
C CYS A 267 -6.42 -7.16 -18.11
N ALA A 268 -7.57 -7.08 -17.45
CA ALA A 268 -7.75 -6.23 -16.28
C ALA A 268 -6.95 -6.79 -15.11
N VAL A 269 -6.22 -5.92 -14.41
CA VAL A 269 -5.45 -6.31 -13.22
C VAL A 269 -6.40 -6.61 -12.07
N ALA A 270 -6.36 -7.83 -11.57
CA ALA A 270 -7.24 -8.35 -10.52
C ALA A 270 -6.52 -8.70 -9.21
N HIS A 271 -5.23 -8.39 -9.09
CA HIS A 271 -4.43 -8.61 -7.88
C HIS A 271 -3.35 -7.53 -7.72
N GLU A 272 -2.80 -7.46 -6.53
CA GLU A 272 -1.50 -6.87 -6.24
C GLU A 272 -0.54 -8.01 -5.86
N ASP A 273 0.73 -7.89 -6.27
CA ASP A 273 1.79 -8.71 -5.69
C ASP A 273 2.04 -8.23 -4.28
N LEU A 274 2.14 -9.16 -3.36
CA LEU A 274 2.57 -8.94 -1.99
C LEU A 274 3.91 -9.64 -1.80
N LEU A 275 4.96 -8.84 -1.71
CA LEU A 275 6.34 -9.31 -1.52
C LEU A 275 6.64 -9.37 -0.04
N ILE A 276 7.05 -10.54 0.45
CA ILE A 276 7.43 -10.78 1.84
C ILE A 276 8.94 -10.97 1.89
N LEU A 277 9.61 -10.12 2.64
CA LEU A 277 11.07 -10.11 2.75
C LEU A 277 11.51 -10.10 4.21
N ARG A 278 12.76 -10.47 4.46
CA ARG A 278 13.45 -10.33 5.76
C ARG A 278 14.80 -9.68 5.57
N VAL A 279 15.37 -9.17 6.65
CA VAL A 279 16.76 -8.73 6.64
C VAL A 279 17.65 -9.94 6.38
N GLY A 280 18.58 -9.83 5.44
CA GLY A 280 19.53 -10.90 5.14
C GLY A 280 20.49 -11.13 6.32
N ASP A 281 20.82 -12.40 6.59
CA ASP A 281 21.73 -12.80 7.68
C ASP A 281 23.21 -12.39 7.47
N GLY A 282 23.48 -11.55 6.48
CA GLY A 282 24.85 -11.09 6.17
C GLY A 282 25.82 -12.22 5.75
N ARG A 283 25.30 -13.39 5.41
CA ARG A 283 26.05 -14.55 4.89
C ARG A 283 25.74 -14.68 3.39
N GLY A 284 26.46 -13.96 2.60
CA GLY A 284 26.54 -14.10 1.17
C GLY A 284 27.99 -14.03 0.72
#